data_c4081840e5af3afe8df282054d9a7b51
#
_entry.id   c4081840e5af3afe8df282054d9a7b51
#
_cell.length_a   1.000
_cell.length_b   1.000
_cell.length_c   1.000
_cell.angle_alpha   90.00
_cell.angle_beta   90.00
_cell.angle_gamma   90.00
#
_symmetry.space_group_name_H-M   'P 1'
#
loop_
_entity.id
_entity.type
_entity.pdbx_description
1 polymer ?
#
loop_
_entity_poly.entity_id
_entity_poly.type
_entity_poly.pdbx_seq_one_letter_code
_entity_poly.pdbx_strand_id
1 'polypeptide(L)'
;MGHNMRITDLLDKNSISLNAAPADKKETLDLAVELMAKSGKLSDVEKYREQVYAREEESTTGIGEGIAIPHGKCDAVKAPGLAAMVIKNGVEYESLDGEPVTLLFLIAAPNTKDNVHLDVLSKLSVMLMDENFTTSLRNAKSVDEFLQIIDAADESAKSIDDRLSDTGITTEEKKGFKLLAVTSCPTGIAHTYMAAEALEKAARAADCQIKIETRGSAGAKNVLTAEEIEAADCIIVAADAKVPMDRFNGKKVISCQVSDGIGKADQLVKQAKIGRAHV
;
A
#
# COMPACT_ATOMS: atom_id res chain seq x y z
N MET A 1 -26.72 -12.31 2.64
CA MET A 1 -25.92 -11.36 3.45
C MET A 1 -24.48 -11.74 3.25
N GLY A 2 -23.75 -11.00 2.39
CA GLY A 2 -22.35 -11.28 2.12
C GLY A 2 -21.53 -11.05 3.38
N HIS A 3 -20.84 -12.08 3.84
CA HIS A 3 -19.81 -11.92 4.86
C HIS A 3 -18.74 -10.97 4.31
N ASN A 4 -18.65 -9.77 4.86
CA ASN A 4 -17.49 -8.91 4.63
C ASN A 4 -16.27 -9.66 5.17
N MET A 5 -15.33 -9.99 4.27
CA MET A 5 -14.07 -10.63 4.64
C MET A 5 -13.27 -9.71 5.55
N ARG A 6 -12.81 -10.24 6.69
CA ARG A 6 -11.94 -9.53 7.62
C ARG A 6 -10.47 -9.79 7.29
N ILE A 7 -9.62 -8.87 7.67
CA ILE A 7 -8.16 -9.05 7.52
C ILE A 7 -7.71 -10.33 8.23
N THR A 8 -8.24 -10.59 9.42
CA THR A 8 -7.89 -11.79 10.21
C THR A 8 -8.36 -13.10 9.58
N ASP A 9 -9.32 -13.07 8.66
CA ASP A 9 -9.68 -14.27 7.88
C ASP A 9 -8.54 -14.73 6.97
N LEU A 10 -7.60 -13.84 6.63
CA LEU A 10 -6.42 -14.14 5.83
C LEU A 10 -5.18 -14.46 6.67
N LEU A 11 -5.21 -14.22 7.97
CA LEU A 11 -4.05 -14.32 8.86
C LEU A 11 -4.23 -15.43 9.89
N ASP A 12 -3.63 -16.59 9.63
CA ASP A 12 -3.65 -17.72 10.56
C ASP A 12 -2.81 -17.43 11.81
N LYS A 13 -3.24 -17.92 12.96
CA LYS A 13 -2.48 -17.83 14.22
C LYS A 13 -1.07 -18.40 14.09
N ASN A 14 -0.91 -19.49 13.36
CA ASN A 14 0.38 -20.15 13.14
C ASN A 14 1.31 -19.38 12.21
N SER A 15 0.80 -18.37 11.52
CA SER A 15 1.55 -17.52 10.60
C SER A 15 1.98 -16.20 11.22
N ILE A 16 1.92 -16.10 12.56
CA ILE A 16 2.32 -14.91 13.31
C ILE A 16 3.48 -15.26 14.25
N SER A 17 4.54 -14.47 14.22
CA SER A 17 5.65 -14.55 15.14
C SER A 17 5.86 -13.21 15.83
N LEU A 18 5.76 -13.17 17.16
CA LEU A 18 5.95 -11.93 17.94
C LEU A 18 7.39 -11.76 18.43
N ASN A 19 8.24 -12.75 18.25
CA ASN A 19 9.61 -12.79 18.74
C ASN A 19 10.63 -13.16 17.67
N ALA A 20 10.39 -12.76 16.43
CA ALA A 20 11.31 -13.01 15.34
C ALA A 20 12.62 -12.24 15.53
N ALA A 21 13.75 -12.89 15.27
CA ALA A 21 15.08 -12.29 15.40
C ALA A 21 15.98 -12.69 14.21
N PRO A 22 15.58 -12.36 12.97
CA PRO A 22 16.39 -12.64 11.80
C PRO A 22 17.67 -11.80 11.80
N ALA A 23 18.75 -12.34 11.26
CA ALA A 23 20.05 -11.67 11.22
C ALA A 23 20.15 -10.62 10.11
N ASP A 24 19.45 -10.83 9.00
CA ASP A 24 19.50 -9.95 7.82
C ASP A 24 18.18 -9.99 7.02
N LYS A 25 18.13 -9.23 5.95
CA LYS A 25 16.96 -9.15 5.07
C LYS A 25 16.57 -10.49 4.47
N LYS A 26 17.56 -11.26 4.00
CA LYS A 26 17.31 -12.58 3.38
C LYS A 26 16.67 -13.54 4.37
N GLU A 27 17.22 -13.64 5.57
CA GLU A 27 16.66 -14.47 6.63
C GLU A 27 15.26 -13.99 7.04
N THR A 28 15.03 -12.69 7.05
CA THR A 28 13.70 -12.10 7.32
C THR A 28 12.67 -12.60 6.31
N LEU A 29 12.98 -12.53 5.03
CA LEU A 29 12.09 -13.01 3.97
C LEU A 29 11.86 -14.52 4.05
N ASP A 30 12.91 -15.29 4.34
CA ASP A 30 12.82 -16.75 4.49
C ASP A 30 11.92 -17.13 5.65
N LEU A 31 12.07 -16.50 6.81
CA LEU A 31 11.19 -16.72 7.97
C LEU A 31 9.72 -16.36 7.66
N ALA A 32 9.50 -15.25 6.98
CA ALA A 32 8.16 -14.84 6.59
C ALA A 32 7.50 -15.88 5.67
N VAL A 33 8.23 -16.39 4.68
CA VAL A 33 7.74 -17.44 3.78
C VAL A 33 7.43 -18.72 4.55
N GLU A 34 8.27 -19.11 5.49
CA GLU A 34 8.02 -20.28 6.35
C GLU A 34 6.74 -20.12 7.19
N LEU A 35 6.51 -18.92 7.73
CA LEU A 35 5.27 -18.60 8.45
C LEU A 35 4.05 -18.71 7.53
N MET A 36 4.14 -18.20 6.32
CA MET A 36 3.07 -18.33 5.32
C MET A 36 2.80 -19.80 4.98
N ALA A 37 3.85 -20.61 4.85
CA ALA A 37 3.72 -22.03 4.52
C ALA A 37 2.91 -22.80 5.56
N LYS A 38 2.95 -22.39 6.82
CA LYS A 38 2.18 -23.02 7.91
C LYS A 38 0.66 -22.89 7.73
N SER A 39 0.20 -21.92 6.92
CA SER A 39 -1.23 -21.74 6.63
C SER A 39 -1.81 -22.81 5.69
N GLY A 40 -0.95 -23.54 4.97
CA GLY A 40 -1.39 -24.49 3.94
C GLY A 40 -1.85 -23.82 2.64
N LYS A 41 -1.67 -22.51 2.49
CA LYS A 41 -2.15 -21.75 1.33
C LYS A 41 -1.20 -21.78 0.13
N LEU A 42 -0.01 -22.34 0.29
CA LEU A 42 0.99 -22.46 -0.77
C LEU A 42 1.03 -23.88 -1.30
N SER A 43 0.92 -24.06 -2.62
CA SER A 43 1.07 -25.36 -3.28
C SER A 43 2.55 -25.68 -3.57
N ASP A 44 3.40 -24.66 -3.70
CA ASP A 44 4.82 -24.77 -3.94
C ASP A 44 5.53 -23.63 -3.22
N VAL A 45 6.09 -23.92 -2.06
CA VAL A 45 6.75 -22.94 -1.18
C VAL A 45 7.93 -22.27 -1.88
N GLU A 46 8.76 -23.04 -2.57
CA GLU A 46 9.95 -22.51 -3.24
C GLU A 46 9.61 -21.60 -4.41
N LYS A 47 8.58 -21.94 -5.18
CA LYS A 47 8.11 -21.07 -6.26
C LYS A 47 7.58 -19.74 -5.73
N TYR A 48 6.85 -19.77 -4.62
CA TYR A 48 6.38 -18.57 -3.94
C TYR A 48 7.55 -17.75 -3.41
N ARG A 49 8.53 -18.39 -2.77
CA ARG A 49 9.75 -17.73 -2.27
C ARG A 49 10.48 -16.97 -3.37
N GLU A 50 10.65 -17.60 -4.53
CA GLU A 50 11.27 -16.97 -5.70
C GLU A 50 10.51 -15.71 -6.15
N GLN A 51 9.19 -15.73 -6.10
CA GLN A 51 8.38 -14.57 -6.44
C GLN A 51 8.52 -13.43 -5.43
N VAL A 52 8.60 -13.77 -4.14
CA VAL A 52 8.86 -12.77 -3.09
C VAL A 52 10.22 -12.11 -3.30
N TYR A 53 11.25 -12.88 -3.59
CA TYR A 53 12.58 -12.36 -3.90
C TYR A 53 12.59 -11.49 -5.16
N ALA A 54 11.96 -11.95 -6.22
CA ALA A 54 11.88 -11.21 -7.48
C ALA A 54 11.20 -9.85 -7.30
N ARG A 55 10.12 -9.80 -6.50
CA ARG A 55 9.44 -8.53 -6.19
C ARG A 55 10.34 -7.60 -5.37
N GLU A 56 11.06 -8.15 -4.41
CA GLU A 56 11.94 -7.36 -3.55
C GLU A 56 13.13 -6.78 -4.32
N GLU A 57 13.63 -7.49 -5.34
CA GLU A 57 14.69 -7.00 -6.22
C GLU A 57 14.29 -5.81 -7.08
N GLU A 58 13.01 -5.68 -7.43
CA GLU A 58 12.51 -4.53 -8.21
C GLU A 58 12.65 -3.22 -7.41
N SER A 59 12.27 -3.25 -6.15
CA SER A 59 12.41 -2.15 -5.20
C SER A 59 12.08 -2.66 -3.81
N THR A 60 12.68 -2.06 -2.79
CA THR A 60 12.46 -2.49 -1.41
C THR A 60 10.99 -2.37 -1.00
N THR A 61 10.50 -3.34 -0.26
CA THR A 61 9.17 -3.29 0.36
C THR A 61 9.20 -2.75 1.80
N GLY A 62 10.38 -2.36 2.28
CA GLY A 62 10.55 -1.59 3.51
C GLY A 62 10.17 -0.13 3.24
N ILE A 63 8.97 0.26 3.66
CA ILE A 63 8.38 1.55 3.31
C ILE A 63 8.78 2.69 4.23
N GLY A 64 9.51 2.39 5.28
CA GLY A 64 9.88 3.35 6.31
C GLY A 64 9.09 3.15 7.60
N GLU A 65 9.48 3.88 8.63
CA GLU A 65 8.89 3.84 9.97
C GLU A 65 8.85 2.45 10.60
N GLY A 66 9.80 1.61 10.22
CA GLY A 66 9.94 0.26 10.73
C GLY A 66 9.00 -0.77 10.11
N ILE A 67 8.31 -0.43 9.02
CA ILE A 67 7.32 -1.30 8.37
C ILE A 67 7.86 -1.89 7.08
N ALA A 68 7.63 -3.19 6.86
CA ALA A 68 7.84 -3.85 5.58
C ALA A 68 6.61 -4.64 5.16
N ILE A 69 6.34 -4.67 3.87
CA ILE A 69 5.20 -5.36 3.28
C ILE A 69 5.62 -6.22 2.07
N PRO A 70 6.55 -7.17 2.25
CA PRO A 70 6.92 -8.05 1.15
C PRO A 70 5.70 -8.84 0.66
N HIS A 71 5.73 -9.21 -0.61
CA HIS A 71 4.63 -9.97 -1.19
C HIS A 71 5.06 -10.75 -2.43
N GLY A 72 4.27 -11.76 -2.76
CA GLY A 72 4.41 -12.52 -3.99
C GLY A 72 3.05 -12.88 -4.56
N LYS A 73 2.93 -12.81 -5.88
CA LYS A 73 1.73 -13.16 -6.63
C LYS A 73 2.10 -14.22 -7.67
N CYS A 74 1.56 -15.42 -7.54
CA CYS A 74 1.84 -16.51 -8.48
C CYS A 74 0.84 -17.65 -8.35
N ASP A 75 0.92 -18.59 -9.29
CA ASP A 75 0.07 -19.79 -9.33
C ASP A 75 0.29 -20.75 -8.14
N ALA A 76 1.43 -20.64 -7.46
CA ALA A 76 1.73 -21.43 -6.27
C ALA A 76 0.92 -21.00 -5.04
N VAL A 77 0.18 -19.91 -5.10
CA VAL A 77 -0.72 -19.46 -4.04
C VAL A 77 -2.11 -19.98 -4.33
N LYS A 78 -2.60 -20.90 -3.48
CA LYS A 78 -3.93 -21.51 -3.62
C LYS A 78 -5.05 -20.58 -3.17
N ALA A 79 -4.80 -19.79 -2.14
CA ALA A 79 -5.73 -18.85 -1.55
C ALA A 79 -4.96 -17.65 -0.99
N PRO A 80 -5.55 -16.44 -0.97
CA PRO A 80 -4.90 -15.29 -0.38
C PRO A 80 -4.54 -15.53 1.07
N GLY A 81 -3.39 -15.06 1.48
CA GLY A 81 -2.92 -15.22 2.85
C GLY A 81 -2.00 -14.10 3.30
N LEU A 82 -1.92 -13.98 4.63
CA LEU A 82 -1.03 -13.07 5.31
C LEU A 82 -0.16 -13.84 6.30
N ALA A 83 1.06 -13.35 6.51
CA ALA A 83 1.89 -13.73 7.64
C ALA A 83 2.42 -12.46 8.28
N ALA A 84 2.71 -12.50 9.58
CA ALA A 84 3.15 -11.32 10.31
C ALA A 84 4.29 -11.63 11.25
N MET A 85 5.22 -10.70 11.37
CA MET A 85 6.34 -10.78 12.32
C MET A 85 6.53 -9.46 13.04
N VAL A 86 6.76 -9.56 14.36
CA VAL A 86 7.31 -8.48 15.17
C VAL A 86 8.79 -8.78 15.42
N ILE A 87 9.66 -7.84 15.07
CA ILE A 87 11.12 -7.95 15.18
C ILE A 87 11.58 -6.86 16.15
N LYS A 88 11.56 -7.16 17.46
CA LYS A 88 11.76 -6.15 18.53
C LYS A 88 13.07 -5.39 18.41
N ASN A 89 14.14 -6.09 18.07
CA ASN A 89 15.47 -5.47 17.92
C ASN A 89 15.71 -4.86 16.53
N GLY A 90 14.72 -4.99 15.65
CA GLY A 90 14.84 -4.51 14.29
C GLY A 90 15.78 -5.37 13.42
N VAL A 91 15.66 -5.23 12.12
CA VAL A 91 16.54 -5.85 11.14
C VAL A 91 16.83 -4.85 10.02
N GLU A 92 18.06 -4.80 9.57
CA GLU A 92 18.42 -4.02 8.38
C GLU A 92 17.72 -4.61 7.16
N TYR A 93 16.89 -3.79 6.50
CA TYR A 93 16.02 -4.24 5.41
C TYR A 93 16.21 -3.43 4.12
N GLU A 94 17.12 -2.46 4.14
CA GLU A 94 17.28 -1.49 3.04
C GLU A 94 15.99 -0.70 2.79
N SER A 95 15.33 -0.30 3.88
CA SER A 95 14.09 0.47 3.82
C SER A 95 14.29 1.84 3.17
N LEU A 96 13.21 2.42 2.66
CA LEU A 96 13.24 3.72 1.97
C LEU A 96 13.84 4.83 2.83
N ASP A 97 13.64 4.79 4.14
CA ASP A 97 14.20 5.77 5.10
C ASP A 97 15.50 5.32 5.77
N GLY A 98 16.02 4.13 5.42
CA GLY A 98 17.23 3.56 6.00
C GLY A 98 17.06 3.01 7.42
N GLU A 99 15.87 3.09 8.01
CA GLU A 99 15.61 2.60 9.35
C GLU A 99 15.35 1.09 9.41
N PRO A 100 15.70 0.41 10.51
CA PRO A 100 15.43 -1.02 10.66
C PRO A 100 13.93 -1.34 10.64
N VAL A 101 13.59 -2.54 10.15
CA VAL A 101 12.22 -3.06 10.17
C VAL A 101 11.94 -3.74 11.50
N THR A 102 10.84 -3.38 12.12
CA THR A 102 10.36 -3.94 13.41
C THR A 102 9.00 -4.62 13.29
N LEU A 103 8.26 -4.38 12.22
CA LEU A 103 6.97 -5.00 11.93
C LEU A 103 6.88 -5.31 10.44
N LEU A 104 6.54 -6.57 10.13
CA LEU A 104 6.46 -7.03 8.74
C LEU A 104 5.16 -7.79 8.52
N PHE A 105 4.51 -7.52 7.39
CA PHE A 105 3.40 -8.32 6.87
C PHE A 105 3.77 -8.86 5.50
N LEU A 106 3.75 -10.18 5.36
CA LEU A 106 3.93 -10.85 4.09
C LEU A 106 2.57 -11.13 3.46
N ILE A 107 2.43 -10.86 2.18
CA ILE A 107 1.20 -11.08 1.43
C ILE A 107 1.41 -12.17 0.40
N ALA A 108 0.53 -13.17 0.38
CA ALA A 108 0.45 -14.16 -0.68
C ALA A 108 -0.82 -13.93 -1.49
N ALA A 109 -0.67 -13.66 -2.77
CA ALA A 109 -1.79 -13.41 -3.68
C ALA A 109 -1.84 -14.45 -4.79
N PRO A 110 -2.99 -15.10 -5.03
CA PRO A 110 -3.13 -15.99 -6.17
C PRO A 110 -3.12 -15.22 -7.47
N ASN A 111 -2.66 -15.86 -8.55
CA ASN A 111 -2.62 -15.25 -9.88
C ASN A 111 -3.97 -15.37 -10.57
N THR A 112 -5.02 -14.86 -9.94
CA THR A 112 -6.38 -14.83 -10.44
C THR A 112 -6.88 -13.40 -10.60
N LYS A 113 -7.93 -13.21 -11.40
CA LYS A 113 -8.60 -11.92 -11.59
C LYS A 113 -9.66 -11.65 -10.53
N ASP A 114 -9.76 -12.49 -9.51
CA ASP A 114 -10.74 -12.33 -8.44
C ASP A 114 -10.34 -11.16 -7.52
N ASN A 115 -11.26 -10.23 -7.36
CA ASN A 115 -11.03 -8.95 -6.68
C ASN A 115 -11.45 -8.95 -5.21
N VAL A 116 -12.03 -10.05 -4.71
CA VAL A 116 -12.65 -10.11 -3.39
C VAL A 116 -11.64 -9.80 -2.27
N HIS A 117 -10.38 -10.15 -2.49
CA HIS A 117 -9.33 -10.01 -1.48
C HIS A 117 -8.53 -8.71 -1.59
N LEU A 118 -8.64 -8.00 -2.72
CA LEU A 118 -7.88 -6.79 -2.94
C LEU A 118 -8.29 -5.67 -1.96
N ASP A 119 -9.59 -5.54 -1.69
CA ASP A 119 -10.10 -4.55 -0.74
C ASP A 119 -9.53 -4.77 0.66
N VAL A 120 -9.42 -6.04 1.08
CA VAL A 120 -8.86 -6.41 2.38
C VAL A 120 -7.38 -6.06 2.45
N LEU A 121 -6.63 -6.40 1.41
CA LEU A 121 -5.19 -6.14 1.36
C LEU A 121 -4.88 -4.63 1.27
N SER A 122 -5.68 -3.89 0.53
CA SER A 122 -5.55 -2.44 0.44
C SER A 122 -5.84 -1.76 1.78
N LYS A 123 -6.88 -2.23 2.50
CA LYS A 123 -7.19 -1.76 3.85
C LYS A 123 -6.02 -1.94 4.80
N LEU A 124 -5.46 -3.14 4.85
CA LEU A 124 -4.31 -3.43 5.71
C LEU A 124 -3.13 -2.51 5.38
N SER A 125 -2.84 -2.33 4.10
CA SER A 125 -1.73 -1.49 3.65
C SER A 125 -1.88 -0.06 4.16
N VAL A 126 -3.08 0.49 4.10
CA VAL A 126 -3.38 1.85 4.60
C VAL A 126 -3.34 1.90 6.13
N MET A 127 -3.87 0.89 6.82
CA MET A 127 -3.83 0.80 8.29
C MET A 127 -2.40 0.79 8.82
N LEU A 128 -1.47 0.16 8.11
CA LEU A 128 -0.05 0.11 8.48
C LEU A 128 0.65 1.49 8.41
N MET A 129 0.01 2.49 7.84
CA MET A 129 0.51 3.87 7.85
C MET A 129 0.09 4.64 9.11
N ASP A 130 -0.78 4.07 9.94
CA ASP A 130 -1.19 4.65 11.22
C ASP A 130 -0.23 4.23 12.33
N GLU A 131 0.49 5.20 12.92
CA GLU A 131 1.48 4.96 13.95
C GLU A 131 0.88 4.32 15.21
N ASN A 132 -0.31 4.73 15.62
CA ASN A 132 -0.98 4.17 16.79
C ASN A 132 -1.29 2.69 16.59
N PHE A 133 -1.77 2.33 15.41
CA PHE A 133 -2.07 0.95 15.05
C PHE A 133 -0.80 0.08 15.05
N THR A 134 0.26 0.53 14.38
CA THR A 134 1.52 -0.24 14.30
C THR A 134 2.22 -0.36 15.64
N THR A 135 2.19 0.69 16.47
CA THR A 135 2.73 0.65 17.83
C THR A 135 1.99 -0.38 18.69
N SER A 136 0.67 -0.41 18.62
CA SER A 136 -0.15 -1.41 19.33
C SER A 136 0.20 -2.84 18.91
N LEU A 137 0.40 -3.07 17.61
CA LEU A 137 0.81 -4.39 17.10
C LEU A 137 2.19 -4.80 17.61
N ARG A 138 3.16 -3.88 17.61
CA ARG A 138 4.52 -4.16 18.12
C ARG A 138 4.53 -4.52 19.59
N ASN A 139 3.59 -3.99 20.36
CA ASN A 139 3.48 -4.17 21.80
C ASN A 139 2.53 -5.30 22.20
N ALA A 140 1.91 -5.99 21.25
CA ALA A 140 1.02 -7.12 21.53
C ALA A 140 1.78 -8.23 22.27
N LYS A 141 1.18 -8.73 23.35
CA LYS A 141 1.81 -9.72 24.24
C LYS A 141 1.47 -11.16 23.86
N SER A 142 0.45 -11.35 23.03
CA SER A 142 0.02 -12.64 22.54
C SER A 142 -0.46 -12.54 21.10
N VAL A 143 -0.49 -13.68 20.41
CA VAL A 143 -1.06 -13.79 19.06
C VAL A 143 -2.54 -13.41 19.07
N ASP A 144 -3.28 -13.82 20.09
CA ASP A 144 -4.69 -13.45 20.23
C ASP A 144 -4.88 -11.93 20.36
N GLU A 145 -4.06 -11.27 21.16
CA GLU A 145 -4.07 -9.81 21.30
C GLU A 145 -3.74 -9.12 19.95
N PHE A 146 -2.74 -9.62 19.25
CA PHE A 146 -2.35 -9.12 17.93
C PHE A 146 -3.54 -9.17 16.95
N LEU A 147 -4.24 -10.30 16.89
CA LEU A 147 -5.42 -10.46 16.05
C LEU A 147 -6.58 -9.56 16.48
N GLN A 148 -6.80 -9.37 17.77
CA GLN A 148 -7.85 -8.49 18.31
C GLN A 148 -7.59 -7.03 17.93
N ILE A 149 -6.34 -6.58 17.97
CA ILE A 149 -5.96 -5.22 17.55
C ILE A 149 -6.30 -5.00 16.08
N ILE A 150 -6.01 -5.99 15.23
CA ILE A 150 -6.34 -5.92 13.80
C ILE A 150 -7.86 -5.88 13.61
N ASP A 151 -8.60 -6.75 14.26
CA ASP A 151 -10.06 -6.80 14.14
C ASP A 151 -10.73 -5.48 14.54
N ALA A 152 -10.30 -4.90 15.65
CA ALA A 152 -10.86 -3.65 16.14
C ALA A 152 -10.62 -2.50 15.16
N ALA A 153 -9.43 -2.43 14.58
CA ALA A 153 -9.09 -1.43 13.57
C ALA A 153 -9.83 -1.66 12.24
N ASP A 154 -9.99 -2.93 11.85
CA ASP A 154 -10.67 -3.31 10.61
C ASP A 154 -12.16 -2.95 10.64
N GLU A 155 -12.84 -3.14 11.77
CA GLU A 155 -14.26 -2.79 11.92
C GLU A 155 -14.54 -1.32 11.65
N SER A 156 -13.61 -0.43 11.99
CA SER A 156 -13.77 1.02 11.82
C SER A 156 -13.21 1.54 10.50
N ALA A 157 -12.46 0.71 9.75
CA ALA A 157 -11.81 1.14 8.52
C ALA A 157 -12.72 0.98 7.30
N LYS A 158 -12.70 1.99 6.42
CA LYS A 158 -13.27 1.87 5.07
C LYS A 158 -12.16 1.54 4.09
N SER A 159 -12.49 0.86 2.98
CA SER A 159 -11.54 0.69 1.90
C SER A 159 -11.08 2.07 1.40
N ILE A 160 -9.83 2.18 0.98
CA ILE A 160 -9.32 3.46 0.48
C ILE A 160 -10.06 3.90 -0.78
N ASP A 161 -10.40 3.00 -1.68
CA ASP A 161 -11.11 3.33 -2.91
C ASP A 161 -12.52 3.85 -2.62
N ASP A 162 -13.23 3.26 -1.65
CA ASP A 162 -14.54 3.75 -1.22
C ASP A 162 -14.43 5.15 -0.61
N ARG A 163 -13.43 5.37 0.23
CA ARG A 163 -13.19 6.68 0.84
C ARG A 163 -12.78 7.72 -0.20
N LEU A 164 -11.93 7.36 -1.16
CA LEU A 164 -11.48 8.25 -2.23
C LEU A 164 -12.60 8.58 -3.22
N SER A 165 -13.60 7.71 -3.37
CA SER A 165 -14.75 8.00 -4.23
C SER A 165 -15.62 9.15 -3.71
N ASP A 166 -15.57 9.41 -2.39
CA ASP A 166 -16.26 10.51 -1.74
C ASP A 166 -15.48 11.84 -1.84
N THR A 167 -14.23 11.79 -2.32
CA THR A 167 -13.39 12.96 -2.55
C THR A 167 -13.32 13.29 -4.04
N GLY A 168 -12.99 14.51 -4.37
CA GLY A 168 -12.85 14.89 -5.76
C GLY A 168 -12.55 16.37 -5.93
N ILE A 169 -12.40 16.77 -7.17
CA ILE A 169 -12.29 18.16 -7.54
C ILE A 169 -13.64 18.62 -8.11
N THR A 170 -14.02 19.84 -7.79
CA THR A 170 -15.21 20.46 -8.39
C THR A 170 -14.81 21.10 -9.71
N THR A 171 -15.65 20.95 -10.72
CA THR A 171 -15.50 21.65 -12.01
C THR A 171 -16.04 23.09 -11.92
N GLU A 172 -16.77 23.40 -10.85
CA GLU A 172 -17.23 24.75 -10.56
C GLU A 172 -16.10 25.67 -10.10
N GLU A 173 -16.24 26.96 -10.28
CA GLU A 173 -15.25 28.00 -9.91
C GLU A 173 -15.06 28.15 -8.39
N LYS A 174 -14.91 27.07 -7.65
CA LYS A 174 -14.51 27.18 -6.25
C LYS A 174 -13.02 27.52 -6.16
N LYS A 175 -12.71 28.53 -5.36
CA LYS A 175 -11.33 28.92 -5.05
C LYS A 175 -10.61 27.76 -4.38
N GLY A 176 -9.50 27.33 -4.96
CA GLY A 176 -8.62 26.30 -4.40
C GLY A 176 -7.77 25.65 -5.49
N PHE A 177 -6.62 25.12 -5.08
CA PHE A 177 -5.75 24.39 -5.97
C PHE A 177 -6.34 23.00 -6.25
N LYS A 178 -6.47 22.64 -7.52
CA LYS A 178 -7.06 21.38 -7.98
C LYS A 178 -5.96 20.42 -8.42
N LEU A 179 -5.80 19.35 -7.65
CA LEU A 179 -4.77 18.34 -7.86
C LEU A 179 -5.40 17.03 -8.26
N LEU A 180 -4.83 16.40 -9.27
CA LEU A 180 -5.13 15.01 -9.62
C LEU A 180 -3.92 14.15 -9.36
N ALA A 181 -4.15 12.88 -9.07
CA ALA A 181 -3.05 11.91 -8.94
C ALA A 181 -3.44 10.57 -9.53
N VAL A 182 -2.43 9.84 -9.98
CA VAL A 182 -2.54 8.44 -10.39
C VAL A 182 -1.48 7.66 -9.63
N THR A 183 -1.88 6.56 -8.99
CA THR A 183 -0.95 5.66 -8.30
C THR A 183 -1.01 4.28 -8.92
N SER A 184 0.14 3.66 -9.08
CA SER A 184 0.24 2.31 -9.65
C SER A 184 1.56 1.65 -9.21
N CYS A 185 1.52 0.34 -8.99
CA CYS A 185 2.73 -0.45 -8.75
C CYS A 185 2.66 -1.75 -9.54
N PRO A 186 3.80 -2.46 -9.75
CA PRO A 186 3.83 -3.64 -10.62
C PRO A 186 2.85 -4.75 -10.21
N THR A 187 2.72 -5.02 -8.92
CA THR A 187 1.78 -6.02 -8.40
C THR A 187 0.37 -5.47 -8.21
N GLY A 188 0.22 -4.15 -8.11
CA GLY A 188 -1.07 -3.49 -7.88
C GLY A 188 -1.71 -3.82 -6.54
N ILE A 189 -0.92 -4.17 -5.51
CA ILE A 189 -1.45 -4.65 -4.22
C ILE A 189 -1.28 -3.61 -3.11
N ALA A 190 -0.05 -3.28 -2.71
CA ALA A 190 0.19 -2.50 -1.49
C ALA A 190 0.58 -1.04 -1.77
N HIS A 191 1.65 -0.82 -2.52
CA HIS A 191 2.22 0.51 -2.74
C HIS A 191 1.25 1.48 -3.42
N THR A 192 0.43 0.98 -4.34
CA THR A 192 -0.62 1.76 -5.02
C THR A 192 -1.51 2.48 -4.00
N TYR A 193 -1.96 1.76 -2.98
CA TYR A 193 -2.91 2.27 -1.98
C TYR A 193 -2.22 3.12 -0.91
N MET A 194 -1.01 2.78 -0.53
CA MET A 194 -0.22 3.57 0.42
C MET A 194 0.14 4.94 -0.17
N ALA A 195 0.53 4.99 -1.43
CA ALA A 195 0.79 6.25 -2.12
C ALA A 195 -0.48 7.11 -2.21
N ALA A 196 -1.62 6.50 -2.53
CA ALA A 196 -2.90 7.20 -2.56
C ALA A 196 -3.25 7.81 -1.21
N GLU A 197 -3.09 7.05 -0.11
CA GLU A 197 -3.34 7.55 1.25
C GLU A 197 -2.42 8.71 1.61
N ALA A 198 -1.13 8.59 1.33
CA ALA A 198 -0.15 9.62 1.65
C ALA A 198 -0.41 10.92 0.87
N LEU A 199 -0.72 10.80 -0.42
CA LEU A 199 -1.02 11.96 -1.27
C LEU A 199 -2.32 12.64 -0.85
N GLU A 200 -3.35 11.88 -0.50
CA GLU A 200 -4.61 12.44 -0.01
C GLU A 200 -4.40 13.25 1.28
N LYS A 201 -3.67 12.68 2.25
CA LYS A 201 -3.35 13.37 3.50
C LYS A 201 -2.55 14.65 3.27
N ALA A 202 -1.54 14.57 2.41
CA ALA A 202 -0.69 15.72 2.07
C ALA A 202 -1.49 16.85 1.39
N ALA A 203 -2.37 16.50 0.46
CA ALA A 203 -3.24 17.47 -0.21
C ALA A 203 -4.22 18.12 0.75
N ARG A 204 -4.82 17.35 1.63
CA ARG A 204 -5.73 17.85 2.66
C ARG A 204 -5.03 18.82 3.60
N ALA A 205 -3.82 18.48 4.06
CA ALA A 205 -3.01 19.34 4.91
C ALA A 205 -2.61 20.64 4.22
N ALA A 206 -2.54 20.67 2.90
CA ALA A 206 -2.19 21.83 2.09
C ALA A 206 -3.40 22.57 1.51
N ASP A 207 -4.61 22.27 1.97
CA ASP A 207 -5.89 22.82 1.49
C ASP A 207 -6.09 22.68 -0.03
N CYS A 208 -5.64 21.56 -0.59
CA CYS A 208 -5.87 21.23 -2.00
C CYS A 208 -7.06 20.31 -2.16
N GLN A 209 -7.87 20.55 -3.20
CA GLN A 209 -8.80 19.54 -3.69
C GLN A 209 -7.97 18.46 -4.40
N ILE A 210 -8.30 17.19 -4.17
CA ILE A 210 -7.61 16.09 -4.82
C ILE A 210 -8.57 15.00 -5.25
N LYS A 211 -8.31 14.42 -6.43
CA LYS A 211 -8.89 13.14 -6.85
C LYS A 211 -7.76 12.21 -7.23
N ILE A 212 -7.84 10.97 -6.76
CA ILE A 212 -6.78 9.97 -6.99
C ILE A 212 -7.36 8.75 -7.70
N GLU A 213 -6.81 8.47 -8.88
CA GLU A 213 -7.06 7.23 -9.60
C GLU A 213 -6.06 6.19 -9.12
N THR A 214 -6.56 5.08 -8.57
CA THR A 214 -5.73 3.94 -8.19
C THR A 214 -5.77 2.88 -9.28
N ARG A 215 -4.61 2.38 -9.68
CA ARG A 215 -4.48 1.32 -10.68
C ARG A 215 -3.92 0.07 -10.03
N GLY A 216 -4.78 -0.59 -9.27
CA GLY A 216 -4.46 -1.83 -8.58
C GLY A 216 -4.63 -3.06 -9.45
N SER A 217 -4.41 -4.24 -8.88
CA SER A 217 -4.52 -5.53 -9.59
C SER A 217 -5.94 -5.82 -10.09
N ALA A 218 -6.95 -5.20 -9.47
CA ALA A 218 -8.35 -5.28 -9.88
C ALA A 218 -8.72 -4.34 -11.03
N GLY A 219 -7.78 -3.52 -11.51
CA GLY A 219 -8.02 -2.51 -12.52
C GLY A 219 -8.07 -1.09 -11.95
N ALA A 220 -8.36 -0.12 -12.79
CA ALA A 220 -8.42 1.27 -12.40
C ALA A 220 -9.71 1.59 -11.63
N LYS A 221 -9.57 2.32 -10.53
CA LYS A 221 -10.67 2.86 -9.71
C LYS A 221 -10.57 4.38 -9.66
N ASN A 222 -11.70 5.05 -9.49
CA ASN A 222 -11.78 6.52 -9.46
C ASN A 222 -11.11 7.16 -10.68
N VAL A 223 -11.39 6.63 -11.86
CA VAL A 223 -10.76 7.06 -13.11
C VAL A 223 -11.00 8.55 -13.34
N LEU A 224 -9.92 9.26 -13.67
CA LEU A 224 -9.98 10.69 -13.93
C LEU A 224 -10.76 10.97 -15.22
N THR A 225 -11.73 11.87 -15.15
CA THR A 225 -12.52 12.27 -16.30
C THR A 225 -11.82 13.35 -17.10
N ALA A 226 -12.18 13.51 -18.38
CA ALA A 226 -11.64 14.57 -19.24
C ALA A 226 -11.91 15.96 -18.66
N GLU A 227 -13.09 16.17 -18.06
CA GLU A 227 -13.48 17.44 -17.42
C GLU A 227 -12.62 17.75 -16.20
N GLU A 228 -12.35 16.73 -15.35
CA GLU A 228 -11.49 16.87 -14.19
C GLU A 228 -10.05 17.18 -14.59
N ILE A 229 -9.55 16.52 -15.64
CA ILE A 229 -8.20 16.78 -16.16
C ILE A 229 -8.10 18.22 -16.68
N GLU A 230 -9.08 18.68 -17.42
CA GLU A 230 -9.11 20.06 -17.93
C GLU A 230 -9.11 21.08 -16.78
N ALA A 231 -9.89 20.83 -15.73
CA ALA A 231 -10.02 21.73 -14.58
C ALA A 231 -8.80 21.68 -13.63
N ALA A 232 -7.95 20.66 -13.72
CA ALA A 232 -6.84 20.45 -12.79
C ALA A 232 -5.70 21.44 -13.02
N ASP A 233 -5.10 21.86 -11.91
CA ASP A 233 -3.89 22.72 -11.92
C ASP A 233 -2.61 21.91 -12.09
N CYS A 234 -2.58 20.67 -11.59
CA CYS A 234 -1.43 19.77 -11.69
C CYS A 234 -1.86 18.32 -11.54
N ILE A 235 -1.10 17.42 -12.13
CA ILE A 235 -1.30 15.96 -12.05
C ILE A 235 -0.03 15.32 -11.53
N ILE A 236 -0.13 14.53 -10.46
CA ILE A 236 0.99 13.73 -9.93
C ILE A 236 0.78 12.27 -10.36
N VAL A 237 1.75 11.72 -11.08
CA VAL A 237 1.76 10.30 -11.46
C VAL A 237 2.86 9.62 -10.65
N ALA A 238 2.46 8.92 -9.58
CA ALA A 238 3.35 8.14 -8.71
C ALA A 238 3.20 6.67 -9.08
N ALA A 239 4.00 6.20 -10.04
CA ALA A 239 3.79 4.91 -10.67
C ALA A 239 5.10 4.24 -11.07
N ASP A 240 5.21 2.94 -10.76
CA ASP A 240 6.28 2.05 -11.23
C ASP A 240 5.77 1.15 -12.36
N ALA A 241 4.47 1.17 -12.64
CA ALA A 241 3.84 0.48 -13.75
C ALA A 241 3.34 1.50 -14.78
N LYS A 242 3.11 1.02 -16.00
CA LYS A 242 2.68 1.88 -17.11
C LYS A 242 1.30 2.49 -16.86
N VAL A 243 1.20 3.79 -17.03
CA VAL A 243 -0.03 4.58 -16.89
C VAL A 243 -0.33 5.27 -18.21
N PRO A 244 -1.60 5.30 -18.69
CA PRO A 244 -1.96 6.08 -19.90
C PRO A 244 -1.72 7.58 -19.66
N MET A 245 -0.79 8.15 -20.40
CA MET A 245 -0.34 9.54 -20.24
C MET A 245 -0.90 10.51 -21.29
N ASP A 246 -1.39 10.01 -22.44
CA ASP A 246 -1.86 10.86 -23.55
C ASP A 246 -2.99 11.81 -23.13
N ARG A 247 -3.82 11.39 -22.20
CA ARG A 247 -4.92 12.17 -21.63
C ARG A 247 -4.44 13.43 -20.89
N PHE A 248 -3.16 13.50 -20.52
CA PHE A 248 -2.57 14.61 -19.77
C PHE A 248 -1.82 15.61 -20.64
N ASN A 249 -1.90 15.46 -21.98
CA ASN A 249 -1.23 16.39 -22.90
C ASN A 249 -1.64 17.84 -22.61
N GLY A 250 -0.64 18.72 -22.55
CA GLY A 250 -0.85 20.15 -22.27
C GLY A 250 -1.02 20.50 -20.80
N LYS A 251 -0.97 19.51 -19.89
CA LYS A 251 -1.09 19.73 -18.46
C LYS A 251 0.27 19.64 -17.76
N LYS A 252 0.39 20.30 -16.62
CA LYS A 252 1.56 20.15 -15.76
C LYS A 252 1.47 18.77 -15.09
N VAL A 253 2.47 17.93 -15.33
CA VAL A 253 2.56 16.58 -14.78
C VAL A 253 3.86 16.43 -14.01
N ILE A 254 3.77 15.91 -12.79
CA ILE A 254 4.93 15.48 -12.01
C ILE A 254 4.90 13.95 -12.01
N SER A 255 5.89 13.34 -12.64
CA SER A 255 6.05 11.89 -12.67
C SER A 255 7.13 11.46 -11.69
N CYS A 256 6.83 10.44 -10.90
CA CYS A 256 7.77 9.90 -9.91
C CYS A 256 7.49 8.40 -9.70
N GLN A 257 8.34 7.77 -8.92
CA GLN A 257 8.12 6.38 -8.48
C GLN A 257 7.00 6.33 -7.45
N VAL A 258 6.31 5.20 -7.35
CA VAL A 258 5.24 5.02 -6.37
C VAL A 258 5.77 5.20 -4.93
N SER A 259 7.01 4.80 -4.66
CA SER A 259 7.67 5.00 -3.36
C SER A 259 7.79 6.47 -2.98
N ASP A 260 8.02 7.37 -3.94
CA ASP A 260 8.05 8.80 -3.69
C ASP A 260 6.66 9.33 -3.28
N GLY A 261 5.61 8.76 -3.86
CA GLY A 261 4.23 9.06 -3.45
C GLY A 261 3.94 8.64 -2.01
N ILE A 262 4.63 7.63 -1.49
CA ILE A 262 4.51 7.20 -0.09
C ILE A 262 5.36 8.08 0.83
N GLY A 263 6.65 8.19 0.56
CA GLY A 263 7.63 8.80 1.46
C GLY A 263 7.79 10.31 1.31
N LYS A 264 7.44 10.87 0.15
CA LYS A 264 7.65 12.27 -0.21
C LYS A 264 6.37 12.98 -0.65
N ALA A 265 5.22 12.51 -0.18
CA ALA A 265 3.92 13.06 -0.58
C ALA A 265 3.80 14.56 -0.30
N ASP A 266 4.24 15.02 0.88
CA ASP A 266 4.22 16.44 1.24
C ASP A 266 5.05 17.29 0.27
N GLN A 267 6.23 16.81 -0.10
CA GLN A 267 7.12 17.49 -1.03
C GLN A 267 6.52 17.56 -2.44
N LEU A 268 5.89 16.48 -2.88
CA LEU A 268 5.23 16.42 -4.19
C LEU A 268 4.07 17.41 -4.29
N VAL A 269 3.25 17.50 -3.24
CA VAL A 269 2.14 18.46 -3.19
C VAL A 269 2.68 19.89 -3.16
N LYS A 270 3.72 20.19 -2.40
CA LYS A 270 4.37 21.50 -2.41
C LYS A 270 4.93 21.84 -3.79
N GLN A 271 5.61 20.91 -4.43
CA GLN A 271 6.14 21.08 -5.78
C GLN A 271 5.04 21.36 -6.80
N ALA A 272 3.91 20.69 -6.68
CA ALA A 272 2.74 20.92 -7.53
C ALA A 272 2.22 22.36 -7.40
N LYS A 273 2.19 22.90 -6.18
CA LYS A 273 1.69 24.25 -5.89
C LYS A 273 2.67 25.36 -6.34
N ILE A 274 3.98 25.17 -6.17
CA ILE A 274 5.01 26.17 -6.49
C ILE A 274 5.03 26.53 -7.98
N GLY A 275 4.77 25.58 -8.87
CA GLY A 275 4.75 25.83 -10.31
C GLY A 275 3.72 26.86 -10.78
N ARG A 276 2.78 27.28 -9.92
CA ARG A 276 1.78 28.31 -10.20
C ARG A 276 2.27 29.73 -9.88
N ALA A 277 3.33 29.84 -9.08
CA ALA A 277 3.83 31.14 -8.60
C ALA A 277 4.75 31.87 -9.60
N HIS A 278 5.06 31.25 -10.73
CA HIS A 278 6.03 31.76 -11.71
C HIS A 278 5.43 32.01 -13.10
N VAL A 279 4.14 32.22 -13.19
CA VAL A 279 3.52 32.67 -14.44
C VAL A 279 3.18 34.13 -14.33
#